data_1ebfe26937194f5b7597905bd7c77dd4
#
_entry.id   1ebfe26937194f5b7597905bd7c77dd4
#
_cell.length_a   1.000
_cell.length_b   1.000
_cell.length_c   1.000
_cell.angle_alpha   90.00
_cell.angle_beta   90.00
_cell.angle_gamma   90.00
#
_symmetry.space_group_name_H-M   'P 1'
#
loop_
_entity.id
_entity.type
_entity.pdbx_description
1 polymer ?
#
loop_
_entity_poly.entity_id
_entity_poly.type
_entity_poly.pdbx_seq_one_letter_code
_entity_poly.pdbx_strand_id
1 'polypeptide(L)'
;MYTSCHNYGLNYGNVNKGHRANGFTTDGGFKQYAVNNINTLIKVPDSMSDEEATLVVTAGTTMYGLTELGGLIAGESLVIIGPGPIGLLGVAVAKALGAGPVVLIGTRESRLEIGRQLGADHTLNVKNEKDIVQSVKKIVGEKGSDYVIECAGTKEALNDAIMMTNRGGKICLAA
;
A
#
# COMPACT_ATOMS: atom_id res chain seq x y z
N MET A 1 -4.96 7.87 -7.34
CA MET A 1 -6.19 8.18 -6.60
C MET A 1 -7.01 9.33 -7.20
N TYR A 2 -6.39 10.40 -7.67
CA TYR A 2 -7.13 11.56 -8.20
C TYR A 2 -7.60 11.42 -9.66
N THR A 3 -7.13 10.44 -10.40
CA THR A 3 -7.54 10.17 -11.80
C THR A 3 -9.01 9.80 -11.95
N SER A 4 -9.65 9.29 -10.90
CA SER A 4 -11.08 9.00 -10.89
C SER A 4 -11.97 10.15 -10.42
N CYS A 5 -11.39 11.26 -9.94
CA CYS A 5 -12.13 12.42 -9.48
C CYS A 5 -12.40 13.37 -10.63
N HIS A 6 -13.68 13.59 -10.98
CA HIS A 6 -14.10 14.52 -12.04
C HIS A 6 -13.68 15.97 -11.79
N ASN A 7 -13.41 16.32 -10.54
CA ASN A 7 -13.02 17.66 -10.12
C ASN A 7 -11.52 17.78 -9.84
N TYR A 8 -10.71 16.84 -10.29
CA TYR A 8 -9.25 16.80 -10.03
C TYR A 8 -8.88 16.90 -8.54
N GLY A 9 -9.73 16.43 -7.65
CA GLY A 9 -9.51 16.59 -6.22
C GLY A 9 -9.77 17.99 -5.65
N LEU A 10 -10.15 18.97 -6.48
CA LEU A 10 -10.36 20.35 -6.04
C LEU A 10 -11.35 20.51 -4.87
N ASN A 11 -12.31 19.59 -4.76
CA ASN A 11 -13.30 19.58 -3.69
C ASN A 11 -13.04 18.50 -2.63
N TYR A 12 -11.92 17.81 -2.70
CA TYR A 12 -11.58 16.76 -1.75
C TYR A 12 -11.52 17.32 -0.32
N GLY A 13 -12.22 16.66 0.60
CA GLY A 13 -12.33 17.12 1.99
C GLY A 13 -13.28 18.30 2.23
N ASN A 14 -13.88 18.90 1.20
CA ASN A 14 -14.87 19.95 1.37
C ASN A 14 -16.28 19.35 1.41
N VAL A 15 -16.84 19.21 2.61
CA VAL A 15 -18.17 18.63 2.83
C VAL A 15 -19.32 19.40 2.18
N ASN A 16 -19.10 20.67 1.85
CA ASN A 16 -20.12 21.54 1.24
C ASN A 16 -20.09 21.52 -0.30
N LYS A 17 -19.10 20.87 -0.90
CA LYS A 17 -18.94 20.74 -2.35
C LYS A 17 -18.97 19.30 -2.78
N GLY A 18 -19.80 18.96 -3.74
CA GLY A 18 -19.91 17.60 -4.27
C GLY A 18 -18.56 17.09 -4.77
N HIS A 19 -18.14 15.95 -4.24
CA HIS A 19 -17.00 15.19 -4.74
C HIS A 19 -17.52 14.12 -5.71
N ARG A 20 -17.04 14.13 -6.96
CA ARG A 20 -17.45 13.16 -7.98
C ARG A 20 -16.29 12.23 -8.30
N ALA A 21 -16.43 10.98 -7.89
CA ALA A 21 -15.47 9.93 -8.15
C ALA A 21 -16.17 8.72 -8.77
N ASN A 22 -15.62 8.20 -9.86
CA ASN A 22 -16.13 7.01 -10.54
C ASN A 22 -16.13 5.82 -9.60
N GLY A 23 -17.24 5.09 -9.53
CA GLY A 23 -17.40 3.91 -8.68
C GLY A 23 -17.73 4.20 -7.21
N PHE A 24 -17.74 5.48 -6.78
CA PHE A 24 -18.10 5.89 -5.42
C PHE A 24 -19.35 6.78 -5.41
N THR A 25 -19.29 7.94 -6.05
CA THR A 25 -20.38 8.91 -6.08
C THR A 25 -21.02 9.05 -7.45
N THR A 26 -20.43 8.41 -8.46
CA THR A 26 -20.95 8.28 -9.82
C THR A 26 -20.71 6.86 -10.32
N ASP A 27 -21.31 6.52 -11.47
CA ASP A 27 -21.15 5.18 -12.09
C ASP A 27 -19.68 4.84 -12.28
N GLY A 28 -19.34 3.58 -11.97
CA GLY A 28 -17.98 3.03 -12.05
C GLY A 28 -17.61 2.49 -13.43
N GLY A 29 -16.63 1.59 -13.46
CA GLY A 29 -16.07 0.99 -14.67
C GLY A 29 -16.85 -0.20 -15.24
N PHE A 30 -17.84 -0.78 -14.52
CA PHE A 30 -18.64 -1.91 -15.02
C PHE A 30 -19.70 -1.44 -16.02
N LYS A 31 -19.25 -1.00 -17.20
CA LYS A 31 -20.07 -0.52 -18.29
C LYS A 31 -19.36 -0.66 -19.64
N GLN A 32 -20.14 -0.73 -20.72
CA GLN A 32 -19.59 -0.84 -22.08
C GLN A 32 -19.00 0.50 -22.57
N TYR A 33 -19.57 1.61 -22.13
CA TYR A 33 -19.16 2.97 -22.55
C TYR A 33 -19.05 3.86 -21.32
N ALA A 34 -18.01 4.68 -21.28
CA ALA A 34 -17.79 5.67 -20.24
C ALA A 34 -17.52 7.03 -20.85
N VAL A 35 -18.09 8.09 -20.24
CA VAL A 35 -17.80 9.48 -20.60
C VAL A 35 -17.03 10.10 -19.44
N ASN A 36 -15.78 10.49 -19.70
CA ASN A 36 -14.91 11.12 -18.73
C ASN A 36 -14.28 12.39 -19.33
N ASN A 37 -13.89 13.33 -18.48
CA ASN A 37 -13.15 14.50 -18.93
C ASN A 37 -11.78 14.06 -19.47
N ILE A 38 -11.38 14.59 -20.64
CA ILE A 38 -10.12 14.24 -21.30
C ILE A 38 -8.91 14.38 -20.37
N ASN A 39 -8.92 15.36 -19.49
CA ASN A 39 -7.82 15.61 -18.55
C ASN A 39 -7.75 14.57 -17.40
N THR A 40 -8.76 13.71 -17.24
CA THR A 40 -8.75 12.60 -16.27
C THR A 40 -8.37 11.27 -16.93
N LEU A 41 -8.09 11.27 -18.21
CA LEU A 41 -7.70 10.09 -18.98
C LEU A 41 -6.18 10.09 -19.16
N ILE A 42 -5.58 8.95 -18.86
CA ILE A 42 -4.14 8.71 -19.08
C ILE A 42 -4.04 7.52 -20.02
N LYS A 43 -3.33 7.70 -21.14
CA LYS A 43 -3.07 6.60 -22.08
C LYS A 43 -2.21 5.56 -21.37
N VAL A 44 -2.63 4.31 -21.39
CA VAL A 44 -1.81 3.18 -20.94
C VAL A 44 -0.65 3.01 -21.92
N PRO A 45 0.60 2.90 -21.47
CA PRO A 45 1.73 2.62 -22.35
C PRO A 45 1.55 1.33 -23.14
N ASP A 46 1.97 1.31 -24.39
CA ASP A 46 1.83 0.15 -25.29
C ASP A 46 2.60 -1.10 -24.76
N SER A 47 3.56 -0.90 -23.85
CA SER A 47 4.33 -1.96 -23.18
C SER A 47 3.63 -2.59 -21.97
N MET A 48 2.49 -2.05 -21.54
CA MET A 48 1.75 -2.51 -20.37
C MET A 48 0.48 -3.22 -20.80
N SER A 49 0.19 -4.41 -20.27
CA SER A 49 -1.06 -5.11 -20.52
C SER A 49 -2.24 -4.45 -19.82
N ASP A 50 -3.46 -4.76 -20.26
CA ASP A 50 -4.68 -4.26 -19.63
C ASP A 50 -4.82 -4.79 -18.18
N GLU A 51 -4.38 -6.02 -17.92
CA GLU A 51 -4.35 -6.62 -16.59
C GLU A 51 -3.40 -5.87 -15.66
N GLU A 52 -2.20 -5.54 -16.11
CA GLU A 52 -1.25 -4.74 -15.34
C GLU A 52 -1.81 -3.33 -15.08
N ALA A 53 -2.44 -2.71 -16.06
CA ALA A 53 -3.06 -1.39 -15.92
C ALA A 53 -4.13 -1.36 -14.83
N THR A 54 -4.84 -2.46 -14.57
CA THR A 54 -5.83 -2.52 -13.47
C THR A 54 -5.21 -2.37 -12.09
N LEU A 55 -3.92 -2.66 -11.93
CA LEU A 55 -3.19 -2.59 -10.65
C LEU A 55 -2.71 -1.18 -10.32
N VAL A 56 -2.69 -0.26 -11.29
CA VAL A 56 -2.11 1.10 -11.14
C VAL A 56 -2.76 1.88 -10.00
N VAL A 57 -4.08 1.80 -9.84
CA VAL A 57 -4.79 2.51 -8.75
C VAL A 57 -4.36 2.00 -7.38
N THR A 58 -4.28 0.68 -7.22
CA THR A 58 -3.87 0.05 -5.96
C THR A 58 -2.39 0.32 -5.64
N ALA A 59 -1.51 0.24 -6.65
CA ALA A 59 -0.10 0.62 -6.52
C ALA A 59 0.06 2.10 -6.17
N GLY A 60 -0.73 2.97 -6.80
CA GLY A 60 -0.78 4.40 -6.51
C GLY A 60 -1.21 4.71 -5.08
N THR A 61 -2.13 3.94 -4.50
CA THR A 61 -2.52 4.08 -3.09
C THR A 61 -1.33 3.85 -2.16
N THR A 62 -0.56 2.79 -2.41
CA THR A 62 0.63 2.49 -1.62
C THR A 62 1.74 3.52 -1.84
N MET A 63 1.97 3.90 -3.10
CA MET A 63 2.95 4.95 -3.44
C MET A 63 2.63 6.25 -2.71
N TYR A 64 1.35 6.67 -2.72
CA TYR A 64 0.90 7.86 -2.02
C TYR A 64 1.18 7.75 -0.51
N GLY A 65 0.81 6.63 0.12
CA GLY A 65 1.11 6.39 1.53
C GLY A 65 2.60 6.52 1.85
N LEU A 66 3.46 5.97 1.00
CA LEU A 66 4.91 6.02 1.20
C LEU A 66 5.52 7.42 0.96
N THR A 67 4.90 8.25 0.12
CA THR A 67 5.45 9.57 -0.23
C THR A 67 4.91 10.70 0.66
N GLU A 68 3.63 10.67 1.03
CA GLU A 68 2.98 11.77 1.76
C GLU A 68 3.42 11.90 3.23
N LEU A 69 3.83 10.81 3.86
CA LEU A 69 4.32 10.84 5.25
C LEU A 69 5.80 11.27 5.35
N GLY A 70 6.23 12.18 4.48
CA GLY A 70 7.60 12.66 4.45
C GLY A 70 8.55 11.80 3.62
N GLY A 71 7.98 10.87 2.85
CA GLY A 71 8.71 9.98 1.95
C GLY A 71 9.43 8.83 2.65
N LEU A 72 9.63 7.76 1.90
CA LEU A 72 10.55 6.68 2.23
C LEU A 72 11.95 7.08 1.75
N ILE A 73 12.93 6.99 2.63
CA ILE A 73 14.34 7.20 2.27
C ILE A 73 14.95 5.85 1.88
N ALA A 74 15.73 5.83 0.81
CA ALA A 74 16.40 4.61 0.37
C ALA A 74 17.26 4.01 1.50
N GLY A 75 17.09 2.72 1.75
CA GLY A 75 17.73 2.01 2.86
C GLY A 75 16.91 1.97 4.17
N GLU A 76 15.83 2.75 4.28
CA GLU A 76 14.90 2.61 5.42
C GLU A 76 14.21 1.25 5.40
N SER A 77 14.06 0.67 6.59
CA SER A 77 13.31 -0.57 6.80
C SER A 77 11.81 -0.36 6.68
N LEU A 78 11.13 -1.29 6.02
CA LEU A 78 9.69 -1.25 5.84
C LEU A 78 9.04 -2.56 6.28
N VAL A 79 8.01 -2.47 7.09
CA VAL A 79 7.12 -3.59 7.43
C VAL A 79 5.75 -3.38 6.79
N ILE A 80 5.22 -4.42 6.16
CA ILE A 80 3.88 -4.43 5.57
C ILE A 80 3.06 -5.51 6.25
N ILE A 81 1.95 -5.13 6.88
CA ILE A 81 1.04 -6.05 7.55
C ILE A 81 -0.20 -6.26 6.68
N GLY A 82 -0.37 -7.48 6.20
CA GLY A 82 -1.50 -7.86 5.35
C GLY A 82 -1.12 -8.06 3.88
N PRO A 83 -0.95 -9.32 3.40
CA PRO A 83 -0.60 -9.65 2.02
C PRO A 83 -1.86 -9.65 1.11
N GLY A 84 -2.65 -8.59 1.18
CA GLY A 84 -3.71 -8.27 0.22
C GLY A 84 -3.15 -7.54 -1.01
N PRO A 85 -4.00 -7.13 -1.98
CA PRO A 85 -3.53 -6.42 -3.16
C PRO A 85 -2.72 -5.16 -2.83
N ILE A 86 -3.16 -4.38 -1.85
CA ILE A 86 -2.44 -3.17 -1.39
C ILE A 86 -1.07 -3.55 -0.84
N GLY A 87 -1.01 -4.52 0.09
CA GLY A 87 0.26 -4.91 0.70
C GLY A 87 1.23 -5.58 -0.26
N LEU A 88 0.75 -6.43 -1.17
CA LEU A 88 1.59 -7.06 -2.20
C LEU A 88 2.19 -6.03 -3.16
N LEU A 89 1.37 -5.11 -3.68
CA LEU A 89 1.87 -4.02 -4.52
C LEU A 89 2.75 -3.06 -3.70
N GLY A 90 2.48 -2.92 -2.39
CA GLY A 90 3.34 -2.21 -1.46
C GLY A 90 4.76 -2.74 -1.40
N VAL A 91 4.94 -4.07 -1.44
CA VAL A 91 6.27 -4.68 -1.53
C VAL A 91 7.00 -4.24 -2.78
N ALA A 92 6.37 -4.36 -3.96
CA ALA A 92 6.98 -3.99 -5.23
C ALA A 92 7.34 -2.49 -5.29
N VAL A 93 6.41 -1.62 -4.85
CA VAL A 93 6.64 -0.16 -4.79
C VAL A 93 7.78 0.18 -3.82
N ALA A 94 7.80 -0.41 -2.64
CA ALA A 94 8.85 -0.17 -1.64
C ALA A 94 10.23 -0.58 -2.16
N LYS A 95 10.33 -1.72 -2.81
CA LYS A 95 11.60 -2.16 -3.43
C LYS A 95 12.03 -1.22 -4.55
N ALA A 96 11.10 -0.76 -5.38
CA ALA A 96 11.39 0.22 -6.44
C ALA A 96 11.86 1.57 -5.88
N LEU A 97 11.41 1.95 -4.68
CA LEU A 97 11.85 3.16 -3.96
C LEU A 97 13.16 2.95 -3.18
N GLY A 98 13.69 1.73 -3.14
CA GLY A 98 14.95 1.43 -2.47
C GLY A 98 14.83 1.12 -0.98
N ALA A 99 13.66 0.72 -0.49
CA ALA A 99 13.50 0.23 0.88
C ALA A 99 14.34 -1.03 1.14
N GLY A 100 14.83 -1.18 2.37
CA GLY A 100 15.51 -2.38 2.80
C GLY A 100 15.87 -2.38 4.28
N PRO A 101 15.56 -3.47 5.00
CA PRO A 101 14.79 -4.65 4.56
C PRO A 101 13.29 -4.39 4.43
N VAL A 102 12.63 -5.11 3.52
CA VAL A 102 11.17 -5.15 3.38
C VAL A 102 10.64 -6.44 3.98
N VAL A 103 9.83 -6.34 5.01
CA VAL A 103 9.22 -7.46 5.73
C VAL A 103 7.73 -7.51 5.45
N LEU A 104 7.22 -8.63 4.92
CA LEU A 104 5.79 -8.84 4.69
C LEU A 104 5.22 -9.81 5.73
N ILE A 105 4.16 -9.39 6.43
CA ILE A 105 3.48 -10.16 7.47
C ILE A 105 2.10 -10.60 7.00
N GLY A 106 1.74 -11.85 7.22
CA GLY A 106 0.42 -12.36 6.86
C GLY A 106 0.06 -13.68 7.51
N THR A 107 -1.11 -14.22 7.15
CA THR A 107 -1.64 -15.48 7.69
C THR A 107 -1.77 -16.58 6.63
N ARG A 108 -1.57 -16.26 5.33
CA ARG A 108 -1.72 -17.17 4.20
C ARG A 108 -0.41 -17.34 3.46
N GLU A 109 0.15 -18.55 3.52
CA GLU A 109 1.46 -18.84 2.91
C GLU A 109 1.49 -18.58 1.41
N SER A 110 0.43 -18.93 0.68
CA SER A 110 0.34 -18.68 -0.76
C SER A 110 0.49 -17.19 -1.13
N ARG A 111 0.00 -16.27 -0.29
CA ARG A 111 0.15 -14.83 -0.50
C ARG A 111 1.53 -14.33 -0.07
N LEU A 112 2.10 -14.90 0.97
CA LEU A 112 3.47 -14.59 1.38
C LEU A 112 4.46 -15.00 0.29
N GLU A 113 4.21 -16.13 -0.38
CA GLU A 113 5.02 -16.56 -1.52
C GLU A 113 4.98 -15.56 -2.70
N ILE A 114 3.81 -15.03 -3.03
CA ILE A 114 3.70 -13.93 -4.01
C ILE A 114 4.52 -12.71 -3.53
N GLY A 115 4.48 -12.39 -2.25
CA GLY A 115 5.28 -11.31 -1.68
C GLY A 115 6.78 -11.51 -1.87
N ARG A 116 7.28 -12.74 -1.71
CA ARG A 116 8.70 -13.08 -2.00
C ARG A 116 9.05 -12.84 -3.47
N GLN A 117 8.17 -13.27 -4.37
CA GLN A 117 8.35 -13.07 -5.82
C GLN A 117 8.34 -11.58 -6.19
N LEU A 118 7.59 -10.74 -5.45
CA LEU A 118 7.57 -9.28 -5.62
C LEU A 118 8.74 -8.57 -4.94
N GLY A 119 9.61 -9.30 -4.26
CA GLY A 119 10.86 -8.78 -3.70
C GLY A 119 10.85 -8.53 -2.19
N ALA A 120 9.90 -9.06 -1.41
CA ALA A 120 9.99 -9.03 0.04
C ALA A 120 11.27 -9.75 0.50
N ASP A 121 12.11 -9.07 1.28
CA ASP A 121 13.35 -9.65 1.80
C ASP A 121 13.05 -10.71 2.86
N HIS A 122 11.98 -10.51 3.64
CA HIS A 122 11.51 -11.45 4.65
C HIS A 122 9.99 -11.56 4.63
N THR A 123 9.48 -12.75 4.92
CA THR A 123 8.06 -12.98 5.13
C THR A 123 7.83 -13.69 6.46
N LEU A 124 6.84 -13.22 7.22
CA LEU A 124 6.48 -13.79 8.51
C LEU A 124 5.01 -14.23 8.49
N ASN A 125 4.77 -15.49 8.84
CA ASN A 125 3.42 -16.01 9.02
C ASN A 125 3.03 -15.91 10.49
N VAL A 126 2.08 -15.04 10.80
CA VAL A 126 1.60 -14.78 12.18
C VAL A 126 1.25 -16.07 12.92
N LYS A 127 0.76 -17.09 12.21
CA LYS A 127 0.39 -18.38 12.82
C LYS A 127 1.58 -19.19 13.35
N ASN A 128 2.78 -18.91 12.83
CA ASN A 128 4.00 -19.61 13.17
C ASN A 128 4.86 -18.85 14.20
N GLU A 129 4.52 -17.56 14.44
CA GLU A 129 5.28 -16.69 15.33
C GLU A 129 4.62 -16.62 16.72
N LYS A 130 5.40 -16.80 17.78
CA LYS A 130 4.92 -16.60 19.16
C LYS A 130 4.74 -15.13 19.50
N ASP A 131 5.61 -14.29 18.96
CA ASP A 131 5.62 -12.85 19.14
C ASP A 131 6.08 -12.21 17.83
N ILE A 132 5.13 -11.71 17.07
CA ILE A 132 5.38 -11.14 15.75
C ILE A 132 6.23 -9.86 15.83
N VAL A 133 6.04 -9.06 16.89
CA VAL A 133 6.78 -7.82 17.10
C VAL A 133 8.27 -8.12 17.32
N GLN A 134 8.56 -9.11 18.16
CA GLN A 134 9.94 -9.52 18.41
C GLN A 134 10.58 -10.16 17.16
N SER A 135 9.82 -10.93 16.39
CA SER A 135 10.33 -11.52 15.15
C SER A 135 10.69 -10.43 14.12
N VAL A 136 9.88 -9.38 14.00
CA VAL A 136 10.20 -8.22 13.16
C VAL A 136 11.47 -7.51 13.68
N LYS A 137 11.57 -7.22 14.98
CA LYS A 137 12.72 -6.51 15.57
C LYS A 137 14.03 -7.26 15.39
N LYS A 138 14.02 -8.58 15.36
CA LYS A 138 15.21 -9.37 15.02
C LYS A 138 15.71 -9.14 13.59
N ILE A 139 14.82 -8.77 12.68
CA ILE A 139 15.14 -8.51 11.27
C ILE A 139 15.57 -7.06 11.06
N VAL A 140 14.76 -6.11 11.54
CA VAL A 140 14.95 -4.67 11.28
C VAL A 140 15.80 -3.98 12.36
N GLY A 141 16.08 -4.65 13.46
CA GLY A 141 16.80 -4.13 14.63
C GLY A 141 15.89 -3.83 15.81
N GLU A 142 16.45 -3.84 17.01
CA GLU A 142 15.73 -3.70 18.30
C GLU A 142 14.93 -2.40 18.43
N LYS A 143 15.33 -1.34 17.73
CA LYS A 143 14.61 -0.05 17.72
C LYS A 143 13.27 -0.12 17.00
N GLY A 144 13.07 -1.11 16.13
CA GLY A 144 11.90 -1.26 15.27
C GLY A 144 12.10 -0.71 13.87
N SER A 145 11.04 -0.80 13.05
CA SER A 145 11.04 -0.41 11.64
C SER A 145 10.91 1.11 11.46
N ASP A 146 11.55 1.66 10.44
CA ASP A 146 11.45 3.07 10.08
C ASP A 146 10.08 3.41 9.49
N TYR A 147 9.47 2.44 8.79
CA TYR A 147 8.18 2.62 8.18
C TYR A 147 7.32 1.35 8.36
N VAL A 148 6.03 1.52 8.64
CA VAL A 148 5.05 0.42 8.70
C VAL A 148 3.82 0.78 7.88
N ILE A 149 3.37 -0.13 7.01
CA ILE A 149 2.08 -0.03 6.32
C ILE A 149 1.15 -1.10 6.89
N GLU A 150 0.02 -0.68 7.45
CA GLU A 150 -1.03 -1.55 7.95
C GLU A 150 -2.13 -1.67 6.89
N CYS A 151 -2.34 -2.89 6.35
CA CYS A 151 -3.29 -3.22 5.28
C CYS A 151 -4.24 -4.35 5.67
N ALA A 152 -4.23 -4.81 6.93
CA ALA A 152 -5.05 -5.93 7.37
C ALA A 152 -6.37 -5.48 8.02
N GLY A 153 -6.42 -4.26 8.55
CA GLY A 153 -7.62 -3.65 9.12
C GLY A 153 -8.09 -4.28 10.42
N THR A 154 -7.19 -4.94 11.18
CA THR A 154 -7.55 -5.52 12.48
C THR A 154 -6.95 -4.73 13.64
N LYS A 155 -7.60 -4.80 14.80
CA LYS A 155 -7.12 -4.13 16.01
C LYS A 155 -5.74 -4.64 16.43
N GLU A 156 -5.52 -5.94 16.29
CA GLU A 156 -4.26 -6.59 16.61
C GLU A 156 -3.14 -6.09 15.69
N ALA A 157 -3.40 -6.04 14.38
CA ALA A 157 -2.44 -5.54 13.39
C ALA A 157 -2.05 -4.08 13.65
N LEU A 158 -3.01 -3.23 14.05
CA LEU A 158 -2.72 -1.85 14.42
C LEU A 158 -1.84 -1.75 15.66
N ASN A 159 -2.14 -2.53 16.70
CA ASN A 159 -1.31 -2.56 17.91
C ASN A 159 0.10 -3.05 17.60
N ASP A 160 0.23 -4.12 16.82
CA ASP A 160 1.52 -4.65 16.40
C ASP A 160 2.31 -3.62 15.57
N ALA A 161 1.63 -2.91 14.65
CA ALA A 161 2.25 -1.84 13.86
C ALA A 161 2.88 -0.77 14.76
N ILE A 162 2.18 -0.32 15.81
CA ILE A 162 2.69 0.66 16.76
C ILE A 162 3.92 0.11 17.51
N MET A 163 3.86 -1.14 17.97
CA MET A 163 4.91 -1.76 18.79
C MET A 163 6.17 -2.10 18.02
N MET A 164 6.07 -2.32 16.70
CA MET A 164 7.21 -2.65 15.84
C MET A 164 7.82 -1.42 15.14
N THR A 165 7.20 -0.24 15.25
CA THR A 165 7.71 1.00 14.67
C THR A 165 8.76 1.62 15.60
N ASN A 166 9.85 2.14 15.04
CA ASN A 166 10.87 2.83 15.81
C ASN A 166 10.40 4.22 16.29
N ARG A 167 11.17 4.85 17.18
CA ARG A 167 10.92 6.23 17.61
C ARG A 167 11.16 7.19 16.43
N GLY A 168 10.15 7.95 16.06
CA GLY A 168 10.17 8.83 14.89
C GLY A 168 9.88 8.10 13.58
N GLY A 169 9.62 6.80 13.62
CA GLY A 169 9.14 6.03 12.48
C GLY A 169 7.73 6.44 12.07
N LYS A 170 7.31 5.98 10.90
CA LYS A 170 6.07 6.38 10.23
C LYS A 170 5.12 5.19 10.12
N ILE A 171 3.83 5.42 10.34
CA ILE A 171 2.80 4.39 10.17
C ILE A 171 1.76 4.90 9.17
N CYS A 172 1.55 4.15 8.09
CA CYS A 172 0.48 4.38 7.13
C CYS A 172 -0.63 3.36 7.35
N LEU A 173 -1.83 3.82 7.62
CA LEU A 173 -3.03 2.97 7.68
C LEU A 173 -3.68 2.97 6.30
N ALA A 174 -3.66 1.83 5.62
CA ALA A 174 -4.15 1.65 4.26
C ALA A 174 -5.24 0.56 4.15
N ALA A 175 -5.88 0.21 5.29
CA ALA A 175 -6.95 -0.79 5.39
C ALA A 175 -8.33 -0.16 5.28
#